data_000d0030993a5693cee20df327eaf96a
#
_entry.id   000d0030993a5693cee20df327eaf96a
#
_cell.length_a   1.000
_cell.length_b   1.000
_cell.length_c   1.000
_cell.angle_alpha   90.00
_cell.angle_beta   90.00
_cell.angle_gamma   90.00
#
_symmetry.space_group_name_H-M   'P 1'
#
loop_
_entity.id
_entity.type
_entity.pdbx_description
1 polymer ?
#
loop_
_entity_poly.entity_id
_entity_poly.type
_entity_poly.pdbx_seq_one_letter_code
_entity_poly.pdbx_strand_id
1 'polypeptide(L)'
;MGLESERWLEAMRYEMESMRDNRVWNLVDPPNGVRAIECKWIFKKKTDADGNVHIYKARLVAKAFRQIQGVDCDETFSPVAMLKSIQILQAIATYYDYEIWQMDVKIAFLNGNLSEDVYMTQPKGFVDQQNARKVCRLMKSIYGLKQAS
;
A
#
# COMPACT_ATOMS: atom_id res chain seq x y z
N MET A 1 0.06 12.01 -26.31
CA MET A 1 -0.47 11.55 -25.01
C MET A 1 -1.35 12.66 -24.46
N GLY A 2 -2.55 12.35 -23.94
CA GLY A 2 -3.44 13.40 -23.42
C GLY A 2 -2.97 13.87 -22.03
N LEU A 3 -3.31 15.12 -21.67
CA LEU A 3 -3.00 15.77 -20.39
C LEU A 3 -3.34 14.87 -19.17
N GLU A 4 -4.35 14.04 -19.28
CA GLU A 4 -4.78 13.13 -18.21
C GLU A 4 -3.80 11.96 -18.02
N SER A 5 -3.19 11.43 -19.08
CA SER A 5 -2.21 10.35 -18.98
C SER A 5 -0.92 10.80 -18.29
N GLU A 6 -0.52 12.05 -18.47
CA GLU A 6 0.64 12.63 -17.79
C GLU A 6 0.40 12.76 -16.29
N ARG A 7 -0.80 13.22 -15.89
CA ARG A 7 -1.17 13.32 -14.46
C ARG A 7 -1.19 11.94 -13.76
N TRP A 8 -1.63 10.90 -14.47
CA TRP A 8 -1.57 9.53 -13.92
C TRP A 8 -0.14 9.03 -13.79
N LEU A 9 0.71 9.30 -14.77
CA LEU A 9 2.11 8.92 -14.71
C LEU A 9 2.84 9.65 -13.58
N GLU A 10 2.55 10.93 -13.36
CA GLU A 10 3.05 11.71 -12.23
C GLU A 10 2.62 11.10 -10.88
N ALA A 11 1.34 10.76 -10.74
CA ALA A 11 0.83 10.10 -9.54
C ALA A 11 1.51 8.74 -9.26
N MET A 12 1.79 7.96 -10.32
CA MET A 12 2.54 6.71 -10.20
C MET A 12 3.99 6.95 -9.79
N ARG A 13 4.66 7.96 -10.35
CA ARG A 13 6.04 8.33 -9.98
C ARG A 13 6.12 8.75 -8.52
N TYR A 14 5.17 9.54 -8.04
CA TYR A 14 5.10 9.97 -6.64
C TYR A 14 4.98 8.77 -5.69
N GLU A 15 4.13 7.79 -6.02
CA GLU A 15 4.01 6.55 -5.24
C GLU A 15 5.32 5.76 -5.24
N MET A 16 5.99 5.61 -6.40
CA MET A 16 7.28 4.92 -6.53
C MET A 16 8.40 5.61 -5.76
N GLU A 17 8.43 6.94 -5.74
CA GLU A 17 9.38 7.73 -4.96
C GLU A 17 9.16 7.49 -3.47
N SER A 18 7.91 7.54 -3.01
CA SER A 18 7.54 7.22 -1.63
C SER A 18 7.99 5.80 -1.22
N MET A 19 7.82 4.80 -2.09
CA MET A 19 8.28 3.43 -1.83
C MET A 19 9.80 3.35 -1.70
N ARG A 20 10.54 4.10 -2.53
CA ARG A 20 12.00 4.16 -2.51
C ARG A 20 12.51 4.85 -1.24
N ASP A 21 11.97 6.02 -0.90
CA ASP A 21 12.37 6.80 0.28
C ASP A 21 12.16 6.02 1.57
N ASN A 22 11.10 5.23 1.61
CA ASN A 22 10.78 4.33 2.72
C ASN A 22 11.50 2.99 2.67
N ARG A 23 12.32 2.72 1.64
CA ARG A 23 13.06 1.45 1.46
C ARG A 23 12.14 0.24 1.58
N VAL A 24 11.02 0.27 0.86
CA VAL A 24 9.97 -0.75 0.97
C VAL A 24 10.44 -2.12 0.50
N TRP A 25 11.34 -2.18 -0.48
CA TRP A 25 11.92 -3.42 -0.99
C TRP A 25 13.36 -3.27 -1.48
N ASN A 26 14.02 -4.41 -1.60
CA ASN A 26 15.28 -4.56 -2.30
C ASN A 26 15.08 -5.44 -3.53
N LEU A 27 15.80 -5.16 -4.64
CA LEU A 27 15.83 -6.03 -5.79
C LEU A 27 16.82 -7.18 -5.55
N VAL A 28 16.30 -8.41 -5.62
CA VAL A 28 17.08 -9.64 -5.42
C VAL A 28 16.84 -10.63 -6.55
N ASP A 29 17.76 -11.56 -6.74
CA ASP A 29 17.52 -12.69 -7.61
C ASP A 29 16.42 -13.57 -7.00
N PRO A 30 15.47 -14.07 -7.80
CA PRO A 30 14.38 -14.88 -7.28
C PRO A 30 14.93 -16.16 -6.65
N PRO A 31 14.63 -16.43 -5.35
CA PRO A 31 15.06 -17.67 -4.71
C PRO A 31 14.39 -18.88 -5.37
N ASN A 32 15.10 -20.02 -5.37
CA ASN A 32 14.58 -21.26 -5.94
C ASN A 32 13.29 -21.70 -5.23
N GLY A 33 12.26 -22.04 -6.01
CA GLY A 33 10.99 -22.53 -5.51
C GLY A 33 10.06 -21.47 -4.94
N VAL A 34 10.49 -20.21 -4.85
CA VAL A 34 9.66 -19.11 -4.36
C VAL A 34 8.81 -18.52 -5.47
N ARG A 35 7.52 -18.37 -5.21
CA ARG A 35 6.58 -17.72 -6.12
C ARG A 35 6.40 -16.27 -5.72
N ALA A 36 6.90 -15.34 -6.54
CA ALA A 36 6.66 -13.91 -6.33
C ALA A 36 5.17 -13.57 -6.55
N ILE A 37 4.59 -12.81 -5.61
CA ILE A 37 3.23 -12.28 -5.75
C ILE A 37 3.22 -11.17 -6.80
N GLU A 38 2.11 -11.05 -7.52
CA GLU A 38 1.93 -9.94 -8.45
C GLU A 38 1.46 -8.68 -7.72
N CYS A 39 1.69 -7.53 -8.35
CA CYS A 39 1.11 -6.26 -7.94
C CYS A 39 0.25 -5.64 -9.05
N LYS A 40 -0.55 -4.67 -8.67
CA LYS A 40 -1.37 -3.87 -9.59
C LYS A 40 -1.42 -2.41 -9.15
N TRP A 41 -1.64 -1.54 -10.12
CA TRP A 41 -1.96 -0.14 -9.85
C TRP A 41 -3.45 0.04 -9.61
N ILE A 42 -3.78 0.84 -8.59
CA ILE A 42 -5.14 1.32 -8.33
C ILE A 42 -5.11 2.84 -8.47
N PHE A 43 -6.05 3.35 -9.26
CA PHE A 43 -6.16 4.76 -9.59
C PHE A 43 -7.43 5.35 -8.97
N LYS A 44 -7.30 6.52 -8.35
CA LYS A 44 -8.43 7.26 -7.78
C LYS A 44 -8.34 8.73 -8.13
N LYS A 45 -9.39 9.29 -8.73
CA LYS A 45 -9.61 10.72 -8.85
C LYS A 45 -10.32 11.24 -7.61
N LYS A 46 -9.91 12.39 -7.11
CA LYS A 46 -10.66 13.15 -6.10
C LYS A 46 -11.15 14.43 -6.75
N THR A 47 -12.43 14.73 -6.55
CA THR A 47 -13.08 15.95 -7.01
C THR A 47 -13.24 16.92 -5.84
N ASP A 48 -13.23 18.20 -6.13
CA ASP A 48 -13.67 19.26 -5.21
C ASP A 48 -15.20 19.31 -5.08
N ALA A 49 -15.71 20.28 -4.32
CA ALA A 49 -17.15 20.49 -4.12
C ALA A 49 -17.87 20.87 -5.43
N ASP A 50 -17.16 21.45 -6.40
CA ASP A 50 -17.67 21.88 -7.69
C ASP A 50 -17.63 20.77 -8.75
N GLY A 51 -17.12 19.58 -8.38
CA GLY A 51 -17.03 18.42 -9.27
C GLY A 51 -15.79 18.40 -10.16
N ASN A 52 -14.86 19.36 -10.02
CA ASN A 52 -13.62 19.39 -10.79
C ASN A 52 -12.60 18.40 -10.22
N VAL A 53 -11.92 17.65 -11.08
CA VAL A 53 -10.86 16.73 -10.67
C VAL A 53 -9.63 17.52 -10.26
N HIS A 54 -9.28 17.44 -8.97
CA HIS A 54 -8.19 18.22 -8.40
C HIS A 54 -7.00 17.34 -7.98
N ILE A 55 -7.22 16.05 -7.65
CA ILE A 55 -6.14 15.12 -7.30
C ILE A 55 -6.26 13.82 -8.10
N TYR A 56 -5.15 13.41 -8.69
CA TYR A 56 -4.92 12.07 -9.23
C TYR A 56 -4.08 11.29 -8.25
N LYS A 57 -4.56 10.17 -7.76
CA LYS A 57 -3.85 9.32 -6.81
C LYS A 57 -3.70 7.92 -7.36
N ALA A 58 -2.44 7.46 -7.48
CA ALA A 58 -2.10 6.08 -7.78
C ALA A 58 -1.64 5.37 -6.49
N ARG A 59 -1.94 4.09 -6.36
CA ARG A 59 -1.44 3.22 -5.30
C ARG A 59 -0.96 1.91 -5.89
N LEU A 60 0.20 1.47 -5.44
CA LEU A 60 0.69 0.13 -5.73
C LEU A 60 0.12 -0.85 -4.70
N VAL A 61 -0.53 -1.90 -5.18
CA VAL A 61 -1.24 -2.87 -4.33
C VAL A 61 -0.81 -4.29 -4.68
N ALA A 62 -0.40 -5.06 -3.67
CA ALA A 62 -0.10 -6.48 -3.83
C ALA A 62 -1.38 -7.28 -4.07
N LYS A 63 -1.31 -8.32 -4.92
CA LYS A 63 -2.42 -9.24 -5.16
C LYS A 63 -2.41 -10.37 -4.12
N ALA A 64 -2.59 -10.03 -2.86
CA ALA A 64 -2.47 -10.96 -1.74
C ALA A 64 -3.53 -12.07 -1.67
N PHE A 65 -4.58 -12.01 -2.48
CA PHE A 65 -5.52 -13.14 -2.60
C PHE A 65 -4.84 -14.43 -3.10
N ARG A 66 -3.60 -14.32 -3.62
CA ARG A 66 -2.76 -15.46 -4.02
C ARG A 66 -1.84 -15.95 -2.91
N GLN A 67 -1.74 -15.25 -1.78
CA GLN A 67 -0.97 -15.69 -0.63
C GLN A 67 -1.66 -16.90 0.03
N ILE A 68 -0.87 -17.92 0.32
CA ILE A 68 -1.34 -19.14 1.00
C ILE A 68 -1.04 -18.97 2.49
N GLN A 69 -2.07 -19.10 3.33
CA GLN A 69 -1.90 -19.06 4.78
C GLN A 69 -1.05 -20.24 5.25
N GLY A 70 -0.10 -19.98 6.16
CA GLY A 70 0.87 -20.96 6.64
C GLY A 70 2.08 -21.17 5.73
N VAL A 71 2.14 -20.48 4.55
CA VAL A 71 3.28 -20.51 3.62
C VAL A 71 3.80 -19.09 3.34
N ASP A 72 2.89 -18.19 2.93
CA ASP A 72 3.22 -16.80 2.56
C ASP A 72 2.81 -15.81 3.63
N CYS A 73 2.00 -16.21 4.61
CA CYS A 73 1.58 -15.40 5.75
C CYS A 73 1.08 -16.29 6.89
N ASP A 74 1.47 -15.97 8.11
CA ASP A 74 1.02 -16.70 9.31
C ASP A 74 -0.35 -16.22 9.76
N GLU A 75 -0.57 -14.92 9.81
CA GLU A 75 -1.83 -14.32 10.22
C GLU A 75 -2.38 -13.31 9.19
N THR A 76 -3.69 -13.18 9.18
CA THR A 76 -4.37 -12.17 8.36
C THR A 76 -4.88 -11.07 9.26
N PHE A 77 -4.35 -9.87 9.10
CA PHE A 77 -4.83 -8.69 9.80
C PHE A 77 -5.90 -7.96 8.97
N SER A 78 -6.95 -7.52 9.64
CA SER A 78 -7.97 -6.65 9.05
C SER A 78 -8.04 -5.35 9.85
N PRO A 79 -7.30 -4.32 9.45
CA PRO A 79 -7.16 -3.08 10.22
C PRO A 79 -8.36 -2.13 10.07
N VAL A 80 -9.56 -2.67 9.96
CA VAL A 80 -10.77 -1.85 9.87
C VAL A 80 -11.36 -1.68 11.26
N ALA A 81 -11.20 -0.48 11.84
CA ALA A 81 -11.91 -0.12 13.05
C ALA A 81 -13.42 -0.26 12.84
N MET A 82 -14.07 -1.01 13.70
CA MET A 82 -15.53 -1.16 13.64
C MET A 82 -16.19 0.20 13.92
N LEU A 83 -17.17 0.58 13.11
CA LEU A 83 -17.92 1.82 13.29
C LEU A 83 -18.50 1.95 14.71
N LYS A 84 -18.95 0.83 15.29
CA LYS A 84 -19.44 0.77 16.68
C LYS A 84 -18.38 1.20 17.70
N SER A 85 -17.13 0.80 17.53
CA SER A 85 -16.05 1.19 18.43
C SER A 85 -15.80 2.69 18.39
N ILE A 86 -15.85 3.31 17.21
CA ILE A 86 -15.73 4.75 17.05
C ILE A 86 -16.91 5.47 17.74
N GLN A 87 -18.13 4.99 17.55
CA GLN A 87 -19.32 5.55 18.20
C GLN A 87 -19.27 5.47 19.73
N ILE A 88 -18.78 4.35 20.29
CA ILE A 88 -18.59 4.17 21.73
C ILE A 88 -17.55 5.18 22.26
N LEU A 89 -16.42 5.31 21.58
CA LEU A 89 -15.39 6.29 21.98
C LEU A 89 -15.90 7.73 21.92
N GLN A 90 -16.69 8.09 20.92
CA GLN A 90 -17.32 9.41 20.83
C GLN A 90 -18.31 9.63 21.96
N ALA A 91 -19.12 8.63 22.30
CA ALA A 91 -20.07 8.74 23.42
C ALA A 91 -19.35 8.91 24.77
N ILE A 92 -18.25 8.19 24.99
CA ILE A 92 -17.41 8.33 26.20
C ILE A 92 -16.80 9.72 26.24
N ALA A 93 -16.22 10.18 25.13
CA ALA A 93 -15.61 11.51 25.05
C ALA A 93 -16.63 12.63 25.35
N THR A 94 -17.84 12.50 24.81
CA THR A 94 -18.93 13.46 25.09
C THR A 94 -19.37 13.44 26.55
N TYR A 95 -19.47 12.25 27.15
CA TYR A 95 -19.89 12.12 28.56
C TYR A 95 -18.88 12.74 29.53
N TYR A 96 -17.56 12.60 29.26
CA TYR A 96 -16.50 13.14 30.11
C TYR A 96 -15.97 14.50 29.66
N ASP A 97 -16.59 15.11 28.64
CA ASP A 97 -16.18 16.41 28.08
C ASP A 97 -14.72 16.41 27.59
N TYR A 98 -14.31 15.29 26.91
CA TYR A 98 -12.97 15.16 26.35
C TYR A 98 -12.88 15.80 24.97
N GLU A 99 -11.74 16.42 24.68
CA GLU A 99 -11.42 16.87 23.33
C GLU A 99 -11.09 15.66 22.43
N ILE A 100 -11.60 15.70 21.19
CA ILE A 100 -11.36 14.65 20.21
C ILE A 100 -10.40 15.19 19.14
N TRP A 101 -9.24 14.55 19.01
CA TRP A 101 -8.26 14.86 17.99
C TRP A 101 -8.26 13.77 16.92
N GLN A 102 -8.30 14.18 15.64
CA GLN A 102 -8.15 13.29 14.51
C GLN A 102 -6.77 13.48 13.89
N MET A 103 -6.01 12.40 13.78
CA MET A 103 -4.73 12.39 13.11
C MET A 103 -4.76 11.39 11.95
N ASP A 104 -4.22 11.80 10.80
CA ASP A 104 -4.00 10.93 9.65
C ASP A 104 -2.51 10.60 9.54
N VAL A 105 -2.18 9.32 9.50
CA VAL A 105 -0.80 8.86 9.37
C VAL A 105 -0.48 8.71 7.90
N LYS A 106 0.44 9.53 7.41
CA LYS A 106 0.98 9.32 6.06
C LYS A 106 1.69 7.96 6.02
N ILE A 107 1.32 7.17 5.02
CA ILE A 107 2.03 5.92 4.71
C ILE A 107 2.00 4.90 5.88
N ALA A 108 0.87 4.78 6.58
CA ALA A 108 0.72 3.91 7.76
C ALA A 108 1.24 2.48 7.52
N PHE A 109 0.93 1.89 6.36
CA PHE A 109 1.36 0.52 6.01
C PHE A 109 2.87 0.39 5.78
N LEU A 110 3.57 1.47 5.43
CA LEU A 110 5.01 1.45 5.19
C LEU A 110 5.84 1.64 6.48
N ASN A 111 5.19 1.78 7.64
CA ASN A 111 5.90 1.95 8.93
C ASN A 111 6.25 0.60 9.58
N GLY A 112 5.54 -0.48 9.26
CA GLY A 112 5.80 -1.82 9.78
C GLY A 112 6.85 -2.56 8.96
N ASN A 113 7.84 -3.18 9.62
CA ASN A 113 8.74 -4.13 8.99
C ASN A 113 8.03 -5.48 8.86
N LEU A 114 8.27 -6.17 7.74
CA LEU A 114 7.83 -7.55 7.57
C LEU A 114 8.81 -8.50 8.27
N SER A 115 8.29 -9.45 9.02
CA SER A 115 9.06 -10.56 9.60
C SER A 115 9.24 -11.71 8.60
N GLU A 116 8.29 -11.88 7.68
CA GLU A 116 8.30 -12.93 6.69
C GLU A 116 9.00 -12.50 5.39
N ASP A 117 9.58 -13.48 4.71
CA ASP A 117 10.18 -13.27 3.40
C ASP A 117 9.11 -13.24 2.30
N VAL A 118 8.67 -12.04 1.93
CA VAL A 118 7.68 -11.82 0.87
C VAL A 118 8.36 -11.29 -0.39
N TYR A 119 8.14 -11.95 -1.52
CA TYR A 119 8.68 -11.57 -2.81
C TYR A 119 7.56 -11.12 -3.75
N MET A 120 7.80 -10.02 -4.47
CA MET A 120 6.83 -9.41 -5.37
C MET A 120 7.47 -9.15 -6.73
N THR A 121 6.70 -9.30 -7.81
CA THR A 121 7.15 -8.89 -9.14
C THR A 121 7.32 -7.37 -9.22
N GLN A 122 8.29 -6.91 -10.01
CA GLN A 122 8.47 -5.48 -10.22
C GLN A 122 7.20 -4.82 -10.80
N PRO A 123 6.86 -3.59 -10.36
CA PRO A 123 5.66 -2.89 -10.82
C PRO A 123 5.69 -2.63 -12.34
N LYS A 124 4.57 -2.91 -13.00
CA LYS A 124 4.43 -2.61 -14.43
C LYS A 124 4.66 -1.13 -14.71
N GLY A 125 5.48 -0.83 -15.71
CA GLY A 125 5.87 0.53 -16.09
C GLY A 125 7.09 1.07 -15.32
N PHE A 126 7.58 0.35 -14.30
CA PHE A 126 8.73 0.71 -13.47
C PHE A 126 9.71 -0.45 -13.27
N VAL A 127 9.77 -1.35 -14.23
CA VAL A 127 10.73 -2.45 -14.24
C VAL A 127 12.12 -1.88 -14.52
N ASP A 128 13.08 -2.18 -13.64
CA ASP A 128 14.48 -1.85 -13.85
C ASP A 128 15.04 -2.66 -15.03
N GLN A 129 15.43 -1.98 -16.11
CA GLN A 129 15.91 -2.60 -17.33
C GLN A 129 17.20 -3.41 -17.13
N GLN A 130 18.07 -2.99 -16.21
CA GLN A 130 19.32 -3.69 -15.89
C GLN A 130 19.07 -4.93 -15.02
N ASN A 131 17.99 -4.92 -14.26
CA ASN A 131 17.61 -5.95 -13.30
C ASN A 131 16.23 -6.55 -13.59
N ALA A 132 15.84 -6.67 -14.87
CA ALA A 132 14.50 -7.07 -15.27
C ALA A 132 14.07 -8.47 -14.77
N ARG A 133 15.05 -9.36 -14.50
CA ARG A 133 14.80 -10.71 -13.96
C ARG A 133 14.65 -10.74 -12.42
N LYS A 134 15.09 -9.68 -11.74
CA LYS A 134 15.02 -9.62 -10.28
C LYS A 134 13.60 -9.35 -9.80
N VAL A 135 13.35 -9.77 -8.57
CA VAL A 135 12.09 -9.55 -7.85
C VAL A 135 12.31 -8.60 -6.67
N CYS A 136 11.25 -7.96 -6.23
CA CYS A 136 11.24 -7.12 -5.04
C CYS A 136 11.11 -8.01 -3.80
N ARG A 137 12.14 -8.11 -2.95
CA ARG A 137 12.01 -8.64 -1.59
C ARG A 137 11.48 -7.52 -0.73
N LEU A 138 10.26 -7.68 -0.21
CA LEU A 138 9.62 -6.67 0.61
C LEU A 138 10.25 -6.63 2.00
N MET A 139 10.63 -5.44 2.43
CA MET A 139 11.14 -5.15 3.78
C MET A 139 10.06 -4.57 4.66
N LYS A 140 9.05 -3.95 4.03
CA LYS A 140 7.91 -3.33 4.69
C LYS A 140 6.61 -3.76 4.05
N SER A 141 5.53 -3.69 4.82
CA SER A 141 4.21 -3.99 4.32
C SER A 141 3.75 -2.98 3.28
N ILE A 142 3.00 -3.43 2.29
CA ILE A 142 2.34 -2.58 1.29
C ILE A 142 0.84 -2.89 1.25
N TYR A 143 0.08 -1.99 0.64
CA TYR A 143 -1.35 -2.20 0.43
C TYR A 143 -1.64 -3.55 -0.22
N GLY A 144 -2.64 -4.25 0.32
CA GLY A 144 -3.14 -5.50 -0.22
C GLY A 144 -2.44 -6.76 0.25
N LEU A 145 -1.37 -6.69 1.04
CA LEU A 145 -0.83 -7.85 1.74
C LEU A 145 -1.77 -8.27 2.88
N LYS A 146 -1.83 -9.57 3.17
CA LYS A 146 -2.62 -10.10 4.29
C LYS A 146 -2.06 -9.66 5.65
N GLN A 147 -0.77 -9.39 5.71
CA GLN A 147 -0.05 -8.89 6.89
C GLN A 147 -0.11 -7.37 7.03
N ALA A 148 -0.67 -6.64 6.07
CA ALA A 148 -0.76 -5.19 6.13
C ALA A 148 -1.81 -4.77 7.15
N SER A 149 -1.39 -4.34 8.31
CA SER A 149 -2.24 -3.77 9.37
C SER A 149 -1.75 -2.40 9.78
#